data_40d40e3ac56b27c5beb522f4b76ef6a6
#
_entry.id   40d40e3ac56b27c5beb522f4b76ef6a6
#
_cell.length_a   1.000
_cell.length_b   1.000
_cell.length_c   1.000
_cell.angle_alpha   90.00
_cell.angle_beta   90.00
_cell.angle_gamma   90.00
#
_symmetry.space_group_name_H-M   'P 1'
#
loop_
_entity.id
_entity.type
_entity.pdbx_description
1 polymer ?
#
loop_
_entity_poly.entity_id
_entity_poly.type
_entity_poly.pdbx_seq_one_letter_code
_entity_poly.pdbx_strand_id
1 'polypeptide(L)'
;MTKYAEKKLLRSRLLEARRSLPFEEVFSLSKKAQRRLLGTRFFRDSGRLALYSSFANEVLTDEVFKHAVEAGKEVFYPRVSLEGIRFLRVKELDELTPGAYDLREPTEGFEAAGPESFDLIVIPGVAFDESGGRIGFGKGHYDMALKGATCPIVALAYEFQVLKTKIPIEPHDVYVSAIITEERTVVVTGALRGRKGEEHDA
;
A
#
# COMPACT_ATOMS: atom_id res chain seq x y z
N MET A 1 -27.26 -4.27 -11.40
CA MET A 1 -26.06 -5.09 -11.08
C MET A 1 -25.81 -4.96 -9.58
N THR A 2 -25.39 -6.03 -8.89
CA THR A 2 -25.08 -5.92 -7.46
C THR A 2 -23.72 -5.23 -7.26
N LYS A 3 -23.52 -4.52 -6.13
CA LYS A 3 -22.25 -3.89 -5.77
C LYS A 3 -21.05 -4.86 -5.89
N TYR A 4 -21.27 -6.13 -5.54
CA TYR A 4 -20.27 -7.19 -5.66
C TYR A 4 -19.89 -7.46 -7.13
N ALA A 5 -20.88 -7.55 -8.02
CA ALA A 5 -20.64 -7.78 -9.45
C ALA A 5 -19.89 -6.60 -10.09
N GLU A 6 -20.19 -5.37 -9.69
CA GLU A 6 -19.47 -4.16 -10.13
C GLU A 6 -18.02 -4.16 -9.68
N LYS A 7 -17.75 -4.41 -8.38
CA LYS A 7 -16.38 -4.54 -7.86
C LYS A 7 -15.60 -5.64 -8.59
N LYS A 8 -16.24 -6.78 -8.89
CA LYS A 8 -15.60 -7.91 -9.59
C LYS A 8 -15.23 -7.55 -11.03
N LEU A 9 -16.13 -6.92 -11.78
CA LEU A 9 -15.90 -6.50 -13.16
C LEU A 9 -14.78 -5.45 -13.24
N LEU A 10 -14.84 -4.44 -12.36
CA LEU A 10 -13.85 -3.39 -12.28
C LEU A 10 -12.46 -3.94 -11.94
N ARG A 11 -12.40 -4.85 -10.97
CA ARG A 11 -11.15 -5.56 -10.61
C ARG A 11 -10.55 -6.29 -11.81
N SER A 12 -11.37 -7.08 -12.51
CA SER A 12 -10.90 -7.86 -13.68
C SER A 12 -10.31 -6.94 -14.75
N ARG A 13 -11.04 -5.88 -15.11
CA ARG A 13 -10.63 -4.92 -16.15
C ARG A 13 -9.31 -4.21 -15.80
N LEU A 14 -9.17 -3.73 -14.56
CA LEU A 14 -7.97 -2.99 -14.15
C LEU A 14 -6.76 -3.90 -13.94
N LEU A 15 -6.97 -5.14 -13.49
CA LEU A 15 -5.89 -6.13 -13.45
C LEU A 15 -5.40 -6.50 -14.83
N GLU A 16 -6.29 -6.64 -15.81
CA GLU A 16 -5.91 -6.89 -17.20
C GLU A 16 -5.11 -5.72 -17.77
N ALA A 17 -5.59 -4.48 -17.61
CA ALA A 17 -4.87 -3.29 -18.03
C ALA A 17 -3.47 -3.20 -17.39
N ARG A 18 -3.35 -3.49 -16.09
CA ARG A 18 -2.07 -3.46 -15.38
C ARG A 18 -1.12 -4.56 -15.87
N ARG A 19 -1.61 -5.78 -16.08
CA ARG A 19 -0.81 -6.91 -16.58
C ARG A 19 -0.32 -6.72 -18.01
N SER A 20 -1.03 -5.93 -18.81
CA SER A 20 -0.64 -5.64 -20.19
C SER A 20 0.44 -4.57 -20.33
N LEU A 21 0.81 -3.88 -19.23
CA LEU A 21 1.90 -2.91 -19.25
C LEU A 21 3.23 -3.59 -19.59
N PRO A 22 4.00 -3.10 -20.57
CA PRO A 22 5.37 -3.54 -20.82
C PRO A 22 6.25 -3.23 -19.61
N PHE A 23 7.31 -4.03 -19.40
CA PHE A 23 8.21 -3.86 -18.25
C PHE A 23 8.84 -2.46 -18.19
N GLU A 24 9.26 -1.91 -19.34
CA GLU A 24 9.84 -0.56 -19.44
C GLU A 24 8.86 0.52 -18.99
N GLU A 25 7.57 0.34 -19.26
CA GLU A 25 6.52 1.25 -18.83
C GLU A 25 6.28 1.12 -17.32
N VAL A 26 6.17 -0.11 -16.81
CA VAL A 26 6.10 -0.38 -15.36
C VAL A 26 7.26 0.30 -14.63
N PHE A 27 8.49 0.13 -15.12
CA PHE A 27 9.67 0.73 -14.52
C PHE A 27 9.64 2.26 -14.55
N SER A 28 9.32 2.85 -15.72
CA SER A 28 9.28 4.30 -15.90
C SER A 28 8.21 4.97 -15.03
N LEU A 29 6.98 4.43 -15.02
CA LEU A 29 5.88 4.96 -14.23
C LEU A 29 6.12 4.76 -12.74
N SER A 30 6.60 3.59 -12.33
CA SER A 30 6.97 3.31 -10.93
C SER A 30 8.01 4.29 -10.42
N LYS A 31 9.04 4.59 -11.20
CA LYS A 31 10.07 5.55 -10.83
C LYS A 31 9.50 6.95 -10.54
N LYS A 32 8.53 7.41 -11.36
CA LYS A 32 7.86 8.70 -11.14
C LYS A 32 7.03 8.69 -9.87
N ALA A 33 6.22 7.63 -9.65
CA ALA A 33 5.38 7.50 -8.46
C ALA A 33 6.24 7.42 -7.18
N GLN A 34 7.30 6.61 -7.17
CA GLN A 34 8.23 6.51 -6.05
C GLN A 34 8.89 7.85 -5.72
N ARG A 35 9.43 8.56 -6.73
CA ARG A 35 10.02 9.90 -6.52
C ARG A 35 9.04 10.89 -5.92
N ARG A 36 7.77 10.82 -6.33
CA ARG A 36 6.72 11.66 -5.77
C ARG A 36 6.48 11.33 -4.29
N LEU A 37 6.42 10.04 -3.92
CA LEU A 37 6.31 9.62 -2.52
C LEU A 37 7.50 10.13 -1.69
N LEU A 38 8.73 9.95 -2.17
CA LEU A 38 9.96 10.43 -1.51
C LEU A 38 9.94 11.93 -1.25
N GLY A 39 9.31 12.73 -2.11
CA GLY A 39 9.12 14.17 -1.95
C GLY A 39 8.06 14.58 -0.94
N THR A 40 7.24 13.65 -0.41
CA THR A 40 6.16 13.97 0.53
C THR A 40 6.63 14.07 1.98
N ARG A 41 5.83 14.74 2.82
CA ARG A 41 6.01 14.69 4.28
C ARG A 41 5.75 13.29 4.84
N PHE A 42 4.86 12.51 4.22
CA PHE A 42 4.61 11.12 4.63
C PHE A 42 5.91 10.31 4.72
N PHE A 43 6.77 10.44 3.71
CA PHE A 43 8.06 9.75 3.71
C PHE A 43 9.09 10.44 4.60
N ARG A 44 9.22 11.76 4.51
CA ARG A 44 10.28 12.49 5.25
C ARG A 44 10.16 12.33 6.76
N ASP A 45 8.94 12.46 7.29
CA ASP A 45 8.67 12.50 8.72
C ASP A 45 8.56 11.10 9.35
N SER A 46 8.60 10.02 8.55
CA SER A 46 8.54 8.64 9.04
C SER A 46 9.92 8.10 9.42
N GLY A 47 10.00 7.36 10.51
CA GLY A 47 11.18 6.57 10.91
C GLY A 47 11.00 5.07 10.66
N ARG A 48 9.75 4.57 10.79
CA ARG A 48 9.39 3.16 10.58
C ARG A 48 8.34 3.04 9.49
N LEU A 49 8.67 2.30 8.43
CA LEU A 49 7.81 2.16 7.25
C LEU A 49 7.46 0.70 6.99
N ALA A 50 6.18 0.45 6.68
CA ALA A 50 5.79 -0.79 6.02
C ALA A 50 5.67 -0.54 4.51
N LEU A 51 6.37 -1.34 3.71
CA LEU A 51 6.27 -1.38 2.26
C LEU A 51 5.60 -2.69 1.82
N TYR A 52 5.39 -2.87 0.53
CA TYR A 52 4.96 -4.13 -0.07
C TYR A 52 5.96 -4.59 -1.12
N SER A 53 6.04 -5.89 -1.34
CA SER A 53 6.76 -6.46 -2.47
C SER A 53 5.84 -6.43 -3.69
N SER A 54 6.26 -5.72 -4.74
CA SER A 54 5.43 -5.51 -5.94
C SER A 54 5.21 -6.82 -6.69
N PHE A 55 3.97 -7.04 -7.12
CA PHE A 55 3.50 -8.25 -7.79
C PHE A 55 2.59 -7.88 -8.97
N ALA A 56 2.63 -8.69 -10.04
CA ALA A 56 1.75 -8.54 -11.21
C ALA A 56 1.69 -7.08 -11.73
N ASN A 57 2.84 -6.50 -12.00
CA ASN A 57 3.02 -5.13 -12.48
C ASN A 57 2.47 -4.05 -11.52
N GLU A 58 2.46 -4.27 -10.21
CA GLU A 58 2.25 -3.20 -9.24
C GLU A 58 3.37 -2.16 -9.34
N VAL A 59 3.09 -0.95 -8.87
CA VAL A 59 4.14 0.08 -8.75
C VAL A 59 5.28 -0.48 -7.89
N LEU A 60 6.51 -0.42 -8.39
CA LEU A 60 7.70 -0.89 -7.70
C LEU A 60 7.97 -0.06 -6.44
N THR A 61 8.60 -0.64 -5.43
CA THR A 61 8.94 0.01 -4.16
C THR A 61 10.44 0.04 -3.86
N ASP A 62 11.26 -0.49 -4.74
CA ASP A 62 12.70 -0.70 -4.52
C ASP A 62 13.47 0.63 -4.31
N GLU A 63 13.12 1.71 -5.03
CA GLU A 63 13.74 3.02 -4.81
C GLU A 63 13.32 3.62 -3.46
N VAL A 64 12.06 3.41 -3.04
CA VAL A 64 11.59 3.85 -1.72
C VAL A 64 12.35 3.12 -0.62
N PHE A 65 12.50 1.79 -0.75
CA PHE A 65 13.29 0.98 0.17
C PHE A 65 14.72 1.49 0.29
N LYS A 66 15.42 1.64 -0.85
CA LYS A 66 16.81 2.09 -0.89
C LYS A 66 16.99 3.44 -0.18
N HIS A 67 16.17 4.44 -0.52
CA HIS A 67 16.24 5.76 0.11
C HIS A 67 15.88 5.72 1.60
N ALA A 68 14.95 4.84 2.01
CA ALA A 68 14.60 4.67 3.42
C ALA A 68 15.79 4.13 4.22
N VAL A 69 16.44 3.07 3.75
CA VAL A 69 17.61 2.46 4.40
C VAL A 69 18.79 3.43 4.42
N GLU A 70 19.07 4.12 3.31
CA GLU A 70 20.12 5.15 3.24
C GLU A 70 19.88 6.32 4.23
N ALA A 71 18.61 6.64 4.51
CA ALA A 71 18.21 7.65 5.49
C ALA A 71 18.14 7.11 6.94
N GLY A 72 18.56 5.86 7.19
CA GLY A 72 18.55 5.23 8.51
C GLY A 72 17.18 4.85 9.04
N LYS A 73 16.17 4.76 8.17
CA LYS A 73 14.80 4.36 8.52
C LYS A 73 14.69 2.83 8.62
N GLU A 74 13.74 2.36 9.44
CA GLU A 74 13.43 0.94 9.53
C GLU A 74 12.35 0.57 8.53
N VAL A 75 12.60 -0.47 7.72
CA VAL A 75 11.68 -0.90 6.67
C VAL A 75 11.19 -2.31 6.93
N PHE A 76 9.89 -2.50 6.78
CA PHE A 76 9.22 -3.77 7.01
C PHE A 76 8.43 -4.19 5.76
N TYR A 77 8.45 -5.49 5.47
CA TYR A 77 7.69 -6.08 4.37
C TYR A 77 6.68 -7.11 4.90
N PRO A 78 5.55 -7.28 4.20
CA PRO A 78 4.56 -8.27 4.58
C PRO A 78 5.06 -9.68 4.30
N ARG A 79 4.81 -10.58 5.24
CA ARG A 79 4.84 -12.02 5.05
C ARG A 79 3.44 -12.58 5.21
N VAL A 80 2.97 -13.32 4.21
CA VAL A 80 1.64 -13.93 4.23
C VAL A 80 1.70 -15.29 4.88
N SER A 81 0.85 -15.55 5.86
CA SER A 81 0.67 -16.84 6.51
C SER A 81 -0.82 -17.23 6.54
N LEU A 82 -1.12 -18.42 7.07
CA LEU A 82 -2.51 -18.85 7.30
C LEU A 82 -3.22 -17.97 8.33
N GLU A 83 -2.48 -17.34 9.24
CA GLU A 83 -2.99 -16.45 10.29
C GLU A 83 -3.19 -15.00 9.81
N GLY A 84 -2.70 -14.66 8.61
CA GLY A 84 -2.78 -13.32 8.03
C GLY A 84 -1.42 -12.77 7.60
N ILE A 85 -1.33 -11.44 7.53
CA ILE A 85 -0.08 -10.74 7.20
C ILE A 85 0.65 -10.36 8.50
N ARG A 86 1.94 -10.68 8.56
CA ARG A 86 2.90 -10.17 9.54
C ARG A 86 3.90 -9.27 8.83
N PHE A 87 4.26 -8.15 9.44
CA PHE A 87 5.30 -7.28 8.90
C PHE A 87 6.62 -7.61 9.55
N LEU A 88 7.62 -7.96 8.75
CA LEU A 88 8.96 -8.33 9.19
C LEU A 88 9.98 -7.32 8.70
N ARG A 89 10.94 -6.97 9.54
CA ARG A 89 12.00 -6.01 9.23
C ARG A 89 12.93 -6.56 8.15
N VAL A 90 13.23 -5.74 7.16
CA VAL A 90 14.14 -6.05 6.04
C VAL A 90 15.23 -4.97 5.99
N LYS A 91 16.48 -5.39 5.96
CA LYS A 91 17.64 -4.49 5.88
C LYS A 91 18.22 -4.42 4.47
N GLU A 92 18.08 -5.50 3.71
CA GLU A 92 18.57 -5.62 2.33
C GLU A 92 17.51 -6.33 1.47
N LEU A 93 17.36 -5.92 0.20
CA LEU A 93 16.33 -6.49 -0.68
C LEU A 93 16.56 -7.98 -1.03
N ASP A 94 17.77 -8.48 -0.88
CA ASP A 94 18.12 -9.89 -1.09
C ASP A 94 17.61 -10.81 0.05
N GLU A 95 17.24 -10.24 1.21
CA GLU A 95 16.53 -10.95 2.28
C GLU A 95 15.09 -11.34 1.88
N LEU A 96 14.56 -10.74 0.80
CA LEU A 96 13.27 -11.12 0.24
C LEU A 96 13.43 -12.35 -0.66
N THR A 97 12.89 -13.46 -0.24
CA THR A 97 12.93 -14.75 -0.96
C THR A 97 11.56 -15.07 -1.57
N PRO A 98 11.50 -15.94 -2.61
CA PRO A 98 10.22 -16.40 -3.15
C PRO A 98 9.34 -17.00 -2.04
N GLY A 99 8.15 -16.46 -1.87
CA GLY A 99 7.17 -16.84 -0.86
C GLY A 99 5.85 -17.31 -1.48
N ALA A 100 4.76 -17.15 -0.73
CA ALA A 100 3.43 -17.49 -1.21
C ALA A 100 2.96 -16.57 -2.35
N TYR A 101 2.20 -17.12 -3.30
CA TYR A 101 1.58 -16.37 -4.41
C TYR A 101 2.56 -15.67 -5.36
N ASP A 102 3.77 -16.20 -5.56
CA ASP A 102 4.86 -15.59 -6.35
C ASP A 102 5.31 -14.22 -5.81
N LEU A 103 5.01 -13.93 -4.55
CA LEU A 103 5.50 -12.75 -3.85
C LEU A 103 6.90 -13.00 -3.29
N ARG A 104 7.74 -11.98 -3.33
CA ARG A 104 8.99 -12.01 -2.55
C ARG A 104 8.68 -11.56 -1.13
N GLU A 105 8.99 -12.40 -0.17
CA GLU A 105 8.67 -12.19 1.25
C GLU A 105 9.92 -12.34 2.12
N PRO A 106 10.00 -11.61 3.26
CA PRO A 106 11.07 -11.85 4.21
C PRO A 106 10.97 -13.25 4.82
N THR A 107 12.12 -13.86 5.12
CA THR A 107 12.18 -15.16 5.80
C THR A 107 11.74 -15.03 7.27
N GLU A 108 11.39 -16.16 7.91
CA GLU A 108 11.13 -16.16 9.36
C GLU A 108 12.40 -15.88 10.16
N GLY A 109 12.22 -15.37 11.39
CA GLY A 109 13.33 -15.02 12.27
C GLY A 109 13.70 -13.54 12.29
N PHE A 110 13.17 -12.74 11.36
CA PHE A 110 13.32 -11.29 11.41
C PHE A 110 12.38 -10.65 12.45
N GLU A 111 12.76 -9.45 12.91
CA GLU A 111 11.96 -8.65 13.83
C GLU A 111 10.57 -8.39 13.26
N ALA A 112 9.52 -8.74 14.01
CA ALA A 112 8.14 -8.50 13.63
C ALA A 112 7.61 -7.22 14.26
N ALA A 113 6.73 -6.50 13.53
CA ALA A 113 6.09 -5.30 14.01
C ALA A 113 4.58 -5.31 13.70
N GLY A 114 3.79 -4.75 14.58
CA GLY A 114 2.36 -4.53 14.39
C GLY A 114 2.08 -3.23 13.65
N PRO A 115 0.87 -3.09 13.05
CA PRO A 115 0.51 -1.92 12.24
C PRO A 115 0.49 -0.61 13.04
N GLU A 116 0.31 -0.66 14.36
CA GLU A 116 0.32 0.48 15.28
C GLU A 116 1.70 1.10 15.49
N SER A 117 2.77 0.36 15.14
CA SER A 117 4.15 0.78 15.37
C SER A 117 4.79 1.52 14.19
N PHE A 118 4.07 1.69 13.09
CA PHE A 118 4.57 2.37 11.89
C PHE A 118 4.22 3.85 11.89
N ASP A 119 5.09 4.63 11.26
CA ASP A 119 4.86 6.06 10.96
C ASP A 119 4.27 6.24 9.55
N LEU A 120 4.47 5.25 8.67
CA LEU A 120 3.94 5.21 7.32
C LEU A 120 3.72 3.76 6.88
N ILE A 121 2.55 3.49 6.31
CA ILE A 121 2.28 2.22 5.64
C ILE A 121 2.00 2.51 4.17
N VAL A 122 2.78 1.89 3.28
CA VAL A 122 2.59 1.97 1.83
C VAL A 122 1.94 0.68 1.35
N ILE A 123 0.82 0.79 0.64
CA ILE A 123 0.05 -0.37 0.20
C ILE A 123 -0.22 -0.37 -1.30
N PRO A 124 -0.37 -1.56 -1.91
CA PRO A 124 -0.83 -1.71 -3.27
C PRO A 124 -2.36 -1.78 -3.33
N GLY A 125 -2.89 -1.71 -4.54
CA GLY A 125 -4.29 -1.99 -4.83
C GLY A 125 -4.55 -2.20 -6.31
N VAL A 126 -5.79 -2.58 -6.63
CA VAL A 126 -6.24 -2.73 -8.01
C VAL A 126 -6.92 -1.47 -8.49
N ALA A 127 -7.70 -0.82 -7.65
CA ALA A 127 -8.36 0.45 -7.91
C ALA A 127 -8.45 1.29 -6.65
N PHE A 128 -8.51 2.59 -6.84
CA PHE A 128 -8.70 3.58 -5.79
C PHE A 128 -9.70 4.64 -6.24
N ASP A 129 -10.38 5.28 -5.32
CA ASP A 129 -11.12 6.52 -5.59
C ASP A 129 -10.56 7.69 -4.78
N GLU A 130 -10.87 8.90 -5.21
CA GLU A 130 -10.35 10.13 -4.59
C GLU A 130 -10.84 10.37 -3.15
N SER A 131 -11.81 9.56 -2.66
CA SER A 131 -12.24 9.55 -1.27
C SER A 131 -11.47 8.55 -0.39
N GLY A 132 -10.48 7.86 -0.95
CA GLY A 132 -9.62 6.89 -0.26
C GLY A 132 -10.13 5.47 -0.27
N GLY A 133 -11.22 5.20 -0.99
CA GLY A 133 -11.72 3.85 -1.19
C GLY A 133 -10.75 3.00 -2.01
N ARG A 134 -10.65 1.70 -1.68
CA ARG A 134 -9.72 0.78 -2.31
C ARG A 134 -10.39 -0.53 -2.74
N ILE A 135 -10.01 -1.04 -3.90
CA ILE A 135 -10.26 -2.43 -4.31
C ILE A 135 -8.94 -3.17 -4.30
N GLY A 136 -8.83 -4.20 -3.48
CA GLY A 136 -7.72 -5.15 -3.49
C GLY A 136 -8.02 -6.40 -4.33
N PHE A 137 -7.21 -7.45 -4.17
CA PHE A 137 -7.40 -8.75 -4.85
C PHE A 137 -8.61 -9.55 -4.37
N GLY A 138 -9.28 -9.14 -3.29
CA GLY A 138 -10.53 -9.74 -2.81
C GLY A 138 -10.37 -10.74 -1.67
N LYS A 139 -9.18 -10.89 -1.09
CA LYS A 139 -8.94 -11.77 0.07
C LYS A 139 -9.03 -11.05 1.43
N GLY A 140 -9.12 -9.70 1.45
CA GLY A 140 -9.20 -8.90 2.67
C GLY A 140 -7.94 -8.90 3.54
N HIS A 141 -6.82 -9.42 3.04
CA HIS A 141 -5.58 -9.55 3.83
C HIS A 141 -5.09 -8.22 4.40
N TYR A 142 -5.07 -7.16 3.58
CA TYR A 142 -4.65 -5.84 4.04
C TYR A 142 -5.68 -5.20 4.99
N ASP A 143 -6.97 -5.42 4.79
CA ASP A 143 -8.00 -4.84 5.66
C ASP A 143 -7.91 -5.44 7.08
N MET A 144 -7.58 -6.73 7.18
CA MET A 144 -7.29 -7.38 8.47
C MET A 144 -5.95 -6.93 9.06
N ALA A 145 -4.89 -6.92 8.26
CA ALA A 145 -3.52 -6.62 8.72
C ALA A 145 -3.33 -5.17 9.17
N LEU A 146 -4.12 -4.24 8.62
CA LEU A 146 -4.03 -2.82 8.92
C LEU A 146 -5.01 -2.36 10.01
N LYS A 147 -5.76 -3.29 10.59
CA LYS A 147 -6.63 -2.99 11.73
C LYS A 147 -5.76 -2.53 12.91
N GLY A 148 -6.04 -1.34 13.42
CA GLY A 148 -5.24 -0.73 14.49
C GLY A 148 -4.12 0.19 14.01
N ALA A 149 -3.87 0.31 12.70
CA ALA A 149 -2.94 1.30 12.18
C ALA A 149 -3.39 2.73 12.54
N THR A 150 -2.50 3.51 13.14
CA THR A 150 -2.75 4.91 13.54
C THR A 150 -2.04 5.91 12.65
N CYS A 151 -1.07 5.45 11.86
CA CYS A 151 -0.29 6.26 10.94
C CYS A 151 -0.99 6.46 9.59
N PRO A 152 -0.50 7.37 8.73
CA PRO A 152 -0.95 7.48 7.35
C PRO A 152 -0.76 6.16 6.58
N ILE A 153 -1.79 5.76 5.86
CA ILE A 153 -1.74 4.67 4.88
C ILE A 153 -1.75 5.31 3.49
N VAL A 154 -0.68 5.13 2.74
CA VAL A 154 -0.49 5.72 1.42
C VAL A 154 -0.52 4.63 0.36
N ALA A 155 -1.34 4.82 -0.67
CA ALA A 155 -1.36 3.94 -1.82
C ALA A 155 -0.35 4.41 -2.89
N LEU A 156 0.42 3.47 -3.45
CA LEU A 156 1.10 3.67 -4.73
C LEU A 156 0.27 3.02 -5.84
N ALA A 157 -0.05 3.77 -6.87
CA ALA A 157 -0.89 3.34 -7.97
C ALA A 157 -0.45 4.00 -9.28
N TYR A 158 -0.90 3.46 -10.41
CA TYR A 158 -0.88 4.17 -11.68
C TYR A 158 -2.13 5.04 -11.81
N GLU A 159 -2.04 6.15 -12.55
CA GLU A 159 -3.16 7.08 -12.67
C GLU A 159 -4.44 6.42 -13.20
N PHE A 160 -4.34 5.46 -14.12
CA PHE A 160 -5.51 4.73 -14.64
C PHE A 160 -6.24 3.88 -13.58
N GLN A 161 -5.64 3.64 -12.43
CA GLN A 161 -6.25 2.94 -11.30
C GLN A 161 -7.06 3.87 -10.39
N VAL A 162 -6.94 5.20 -10.58
CA VAL A 162 -7.66 6.20 -9.78
C VAL A 162 -8.99 6.55 -10.46
N LEU A 163 -10.07 6.21 -9.79
CA LEU A 163 -11.42 6.36 -10.32
C LEU A 163 -12.04 7.68 -9.85
N LYS A 164 -12.77 8.34 -10.75
CA LYS A 164 -13.61 9.51 -10.41
C LYS A 164 -14.89 9.11 -9.65
N THR A 165 -15.35 7.86 -9.83
CA THR A 165 -16.54 7.35 -9.17
C THR A 165 -16.17 6.65 -7.86
N LYS A 166 -16.99 6.88 -6.83
CA LYS A 166 -16.76 6.24 -5.51
C LYS A 166 -16.86 4.73 -5.61
N ILE A 167 -15.89 4.06 -4.99
CA ILE A 167 -15.90 2.62 -4.78
C ILE A 167 -16.90 2.31 -3.65
N PRO A 168 -17.80 1.32 -3.84
CA PRO A 168 -18.63 0.85 -2.74
C PRO A 168 -17.76 0.26 -1.62
N ILE A 169 -17.75 0.90 -0.46
CA ILE A 169 -16.95 0.52 0.72
C ILE A 169 -17.82 -0.23 1.70
N GLU A 170 -17.23 -1.18 2.42
CA GLU A 170 -17.81 -1.90 3.54
C GLU A 170 -17.22 -1.39 4.87
N PRO A 171 -17.91 -1.58 6.01
CA PRO A 171 -17.45 -1.00 7.30
C PRO A 171 -16.06 -1.47 7.75
N HIS A 172 -15.58 -2.60 7.24
CA HIS A 172 -14.27 -3.17 7.57
C HIS A 172 -13.15 -2.81 6.57
N ASP A 173 -13.50 -2.16 5.45
CA ASP A 173 -12.52 -1.75 4.45
C ASP A 173 -11.65 -0.60 4.99
N VAL A 174 -10.35 -0.69 4.79
CA VAL A 174 -9.39 0.34 5.22
C VAL A 174 -9.26 1.42 4.14
N TYR A 175 -9.50 2.66 4.53
CA TYR A 175 -9.28 3.84 3.69
C TYR A 175 -7.82 4.23 3.64
N VAL A 176 -7.36 4.69 2.48
CA VAL A 176 -6.04 5.30 2.36
C VAL A 176 -6.09 6.80 2.70
N SER A 177 -4.99 7.31 3.24
CA SER A 177 -4.82 8.73 3.58
C SER A 177 -4.38 9.56 2.37
N ALA A 178 -3.69 8.91 1.42
CA ALA A 178 -3.31 9.50 0.15
C ALA A 178 -3.11 8.44 -0.92
N ILE A 179 -3.26 8.84 -2.18
CA ILE A 179 -2.94 8.04 -3.36
C ILE A 179 -1.86 8.80 -4.12
N ILE A 180 -0.76 8.12 -4.43
CA ILE A 180 0.36 8.70 -5.17
C ILE A 180 0.52 7.93 -6.47
N THR A 181 0.41 8.67 -7.57
CA THR A 181 0.58 8.14 -8.92
C THR A 181 1.81 8.74 -9.59
N GLU A 182 2.11 8.32 -10.80
CA GLU A 182 3.14 8.93 -11.64
C GLU A 182 2.79 10.37 -12.06
N GLU A 183 1.51 10.76 -11.97
CA GLU A 183 1.03 12.08 -12.39
C GLU A 183 0.81 13.04 -11.23
N ARG A 184 0.20 12.57 -10.12
CA ARG A 184 -0.24 13.44 -9.02
C ARG A 184 -0.24 12.75 -7.66
N THR A 185 -0.47 13.56 -6.62
CA THR A 185 -0.78 13.11 -5.26
C THR A 185 -2.20 13.54 -4.92
N VAL A 186 -3.05 12.58 -4.58
CA VAL A 186 -4.41 12.82 -4.06
C VAL A 186 -4.37 12.64 -2.54
N VAL A 187 -4.53 13.72 -1.78
CA VAL A 187 -4.63 13.67 -0.32
C VAL A 187 -6.11 13.56 0.06
N VAL A 188 -6.46 12.52 0.81
CA VAL A 188 -7.83 12.26 1.22
C VAL A 188 -8.19 13.14 2.42
N THR A 189 -9.07 14.12 2.19
CA THR A 189 -9.51 15.06 3.21
C THR A 189 -10.37 14.34 4.25
N GLY A 190 -9.92 14.31 5.52
CA GLY A 190 -10.65 13.68 6.62
C GLY A 190 -10.06 12.36 7.12
N ALA A 191 -9.30 11.63 6.30
CA ALA A 191 -8.67 10.36 6.72
C ALA A 191 -7.61 10.53 7.83
N LEU A 192 -7.06 11.75 7.98
CA LEU A 192 -6.09 12.09 9.03
C LEU A 192 -6.74 12.60 10.33
N ARG A 193 -8.03 12.98 10.31
CA ARG A 193 -8.72 13.53 11.49
C ARG A 193 -9.30 12.45 12.42
N GLY A 194 -9.59 11.25 11.94
CA GLY A 194 -10.21 10.17 12.73
C GLY A 194 -9.22 9.29 13.50
N ARG A 195 -7.89 9.54 13.40
CA ARG A 195 -6.85 8.68 14.00
C ARG A 195 -6.12 9.30 15.19
N LYS A 196 -6.41 10.56 15.56
CA LYS A 196 -5.98 11.16 16.83
C LYS A 196 -7.15 11.18 17.79
N GLY A 197 -7.09 10.31 18.78
CA GLY A 197 -7.69 10.36 20.10
C GLY A 197 -9.11 10.91 20.21
N GLU A 198 -10.05 10.07 20.60
CA GLU A 198 -11.08 10.46 21.54
C GLU A 198 -10.35 10.90 22.83
N GLU A 199 -10.02 12.19 22.97
CA GLU A 199 -9.74 12.76 24.26
C GLU A 199 -11.04 12.70 25.05
N HIS A 200 -11.03 11.91 26.10
CA HIS A 200 -12.00 11.90 27.19
C HIS A 200 -12.10 13.32 27.76
N ASP A 201 -13.21 13.99 27.49
CA ASP A 201 -13.73 15.00 28.40
C ASP A 201 -14.50 14.28 29.51
N ALA A 202 -13.90 14.27 30.68
CA ALA A 202 -14.57 14.03 31.97
C ALA A 202 -14.57 15.34 32.75
#